data_edef8557615aa9093c7678bcc52ac126
#
_entry.id   edef8557615aa9093c7678bcc52ac126
#
_cell.length_a   1.000
_cell.length_b   1.000
_cell.length_c   1.000
_cell.angle_alpha   90.00
_cell.angle_beta   90.00
_cell.angle_gamma   90.00
#
_symmetry.space_group_name_H-M   'P 1'
#
loop_
_entity.id
_entity.type
_entity.pdbx_description
1 polymer ?
#
loop_
_entity_poly.entity_id
_entity_poly.type
_entity_poly.pdbx_seq_one_letter_code
_entity_poly.pdbx_strand_id
1 'polypeptide(L)'
;MNKLATYISALALCCSFAQCSDYLNTSSPENTGDEFVTSSTSETFKILSWCYANYRQNCIMGAYRWNDPIGSDSEIYPEIGSLNNANARLLPELLSVNAGGSGFNGLYTTIARASKVAELVADKPAFQDAVAAGKVNDWTQLYGEALTMKAFCYFDLVKHYGDVPYGYENNNVEDYSLTSRFEIYDNLIEILKEAEALMYPLGEGGITAERFSKGFADALLGQIALYSGGYQTIRTDVPGLYGDVQFTTKGKEELGCVYARRNDYLDYYKIAEKYFQAALNNKGTAALVTVDDRSYANNPFQRHFQYTHDLALSPESIFEVGNIQGGQSGQTTTSEYSYAFGRPSSGGSNQAAPCKSFGALRIIPSFYYGEFEAGDMRRDASVTVTGSKGDGNEALLSFTPGSKLDGGIAINKWDENRMNPPYTTSQRTSGMNWPVLRLADLILMQAEVKAELGAEGEAIQLLNQIRQRAFGNAEHDISCL
;
A
#
# COMPACT_ATOMS: atom_id res chain seq x y z
N MET A 1 58.32 21.27 52.06
CA MET A 1 58.34 20.35 50.90
C MET A 1 56.98 19.70 50.57
N ASN A 2 55.96 19.84 51.38
CA ASN A 2 54.71 19.07 51.17
C ASN A 2 53.57 19.78 50.37
N LYS A 3 53.66 21.08 50.12
CA LYS A 3 52.62 21.78 49.37
C LYS A 3 52.80 21.65 47.82
N LEU A 4 54.02 21.57 47.37
CA LEU A 4 54.31 21.42 45.92
C LEU A 4 53.92 20.02 45.40
N ALA A 5 54.13 18.97 46.19
CA ALA A 5 53.73 17.61 45.89
C ALA A 5 52.23 17.45 45.78
N THR A 6 51.45 18.13 46.63
CA THR A 6 49.98 18.12 46.63
C THR A 6 49.40 18.83 45.37
N TYR A 7 50.01 19.91 44.91
CA TYR A 7 49.58 20.61 43.72
C TYR A 7 49.91 19.82 42.42
N ILE A 8 51.05 19.11 42.38
CA ILE A 8 51.44 18.26 41.26
C ILE A 8 50.49 17.04 41.19
N SER A 9 50.15 16.44 42.34
CA SER A 9 49.22 15.32 42.39
C SER A 9 47.76 15.75 41.99
N ALA A 10 47.31 16.95 42.38
CA ALA A 10 46.01 17.50 41.98
C ALA A 10 45.96 17.82 40.46
N LEU A 11 47.07 18.35 39.90
CA LEU A 11 47.15 18.63 38.44
C LEU A 11 47.19 17.34 37.63
N ALA A 12 47.88 16.31 38.09
CA ALA A 12 47.93 14.98 37.42
C ALA A 12 46.55 14.28 37.44
N LEU A 13 45.79 14.45 38.54
CA LEU A 13 44.41 13.92 38.62
C LEU A 13 43.44 14.66 37.69
N CYS A 14 43.55 15.98 37.54
CA CYS A 14 42.76 16.75 36.59
C CYS A 14 43.05 16.42 35.12
N CYS A 15 44.31 16.11 34.80
CA CYS A 15 44.66 15.71 33.40
C CYS A 15 44.18 14.30 33.04
N SER A 16 43.94 13.42 34.03
CA SER A 16 43.45 12.08 33.79
C SER A 16 41.92 12.03 33.53
N PHE A 17 41.17 13.07 33.90
CA PHE A 17 39.74 13.17 33.58
C PHE A 17 39.44 13.82 32.24
N ALA A 18 40.41 14.48 31.58
CA ALA A 18 40.23 15.11 30.28
C ALA A 18 40.40 14.13 29.09
N GLN A 19 40.86 12.90 29.35
CA GLN A 19 41.08 11.90 28.30
C GLN A 19 39.99 10.82 28.23
N CYS A 20 39.00 10.87 29.13
CA CYS A 20 37.93 9.85 29.12
C CYS A 20 36.74 10.16 28.22
N SER A 21 36.64 11.36 27.64
CA SER A 21 35.49 11.67 26.75
C SER A 21 35.59 10.99 25.38
N ASP A 22 36.78 10.82 24.84
CA ASP A 22 36.99 10.14 23.56
C ASP A 22 36.89 8.61 23.64
N TYR A 23 37.13 8.03 24.81
CA TYR A 23 37.02 6.57 25.01
C TYR A 23 35.56 6.10 25.18
N LEU A 24 34.64 7.01 25.56
CA LEU A 24 33.22 6.72 25.67
C LEU A 24 32.45 7.03 24.38
N ASN A 25 33.08 7.71 23.43
CA ASN A 25 32.53 8.01 22.11
C ASN A 25 33.01 7.04 21.00
N THR A 26 33.51 5.87 21.34
CA THR A 26 33.74 4.83 20.35
C THR A 26 32.41 4.32 19.84
N SER A 27 32.09 4.67 18.60
CA SER A 27 31.02 4.02 17.86
C SER A 27 31.27 2.50 17.89
N SER A 28 30.28 1.73 18.34
CA SER A 28 30.38 0.27 18.27
C SER A 28 30.68 -0.13 16.84
N PRO A 29 31.71 -0.94 16.58
CA PRO A 29 32.03 -1.42 15.22
C PRO A 29 30.88 -2.26 14.62
N GLU A 30 29.90 -2.65 15.42
CA GLU A 30 28.70 -3.38 15.00
C GLU A 30 27.52 -2.46 14.64
N ASN A 31 27.59 -1.16 14.99
CA ASN A 31 26.55 -0.19 14.64
C ASN A 31 27.05 0.73 13.52
N THR A 32 26.42 0.63 12.38
CA THR A 32 26.64 1.55 11.24
C THR A 32 26.18 2.94 11.66
N GLY A 33 27.11 3.89 11.85
CA GLY A 33 26.79 5.26 12.25
C GLY A 33 26.03 6.05 11.16
N ASP A 34 25.34 7.10 11.57
CA ASP A 34 24.57 7.99 10.68
C ASP A 34 25.42 8.55 9.51
N GLU A 35 26.71 8.81 9.74
CA GLU A 35 27.67 9.26 8.72
C GLU A 35 27.84 8.25 7.59
N PHE A 36 27.95 6.96 7.92
CA PHE A 36 28.06 5.90 6.90
C PHE A 36 26.76 5.77 6.11
N VAL A 37 25.63 5.75 6.81
CA VAL A 37 24.30 5.64 6.18
C VAL A 37 24.07 6.73 5.16
N THR A 38 24.53 7.94 5.44
CA THR A 38 24.38 9.10 4.57
C THR A 38 25.64 9.45 3.78
N SER A 39 26.57 8.51 3.64
CA SER A 39 27.81 8.70 2.84
C SER A 39 27.53 8.82 1.33
N SER A 40 26.45 8.22 0.86
CA SER A 40 25.97 8.32 -0.53
C SER A 40 24.47 8.07 -0.62
N THR A 41 23.86 8.50 -1.71
CA THR A 41 22.44 8.23 -2.00
C THR A 41 22.14 6.74 -2.08
N SER A 42 23.09 5.94 -2.56
CA SER A 42 22.97 4.47 -2.62
C SER A 42 22.93 3.84 -1.22
N GLU A 43 23.77 4.30 -0.27
CA GLU A 43 23.76 3.78 1.10
C GLU A 43 22.46 4.18 1.82
N THR A 44 22.04 5.42 1.67
CA THR A 44 20.77 5.91 2.23
C THR A 44 19.57 5.14 1.67
N PHE A 45 19.57 4.85 0.37
CA PHE A 45 18.48 4.06 -0.25
C PHE A 45 18.35 2.65 0.32
N LYS A 46 19.41 2.04 0.83
CA LYS A 46 19.33 0.72 1.48
C LYS A 46 18.37 0.72 2.68
N ILE A 47 18.30 1.82 3.42
CA ILE A 47 17.34 1.95 4.52
C ILE A 47 15.91 2.11 4.00
N LEU A 48 15.70 2.91 2.97
CA LEU A 48 14.38 3.00 2.33
C LEU A 48 13.96 1.67 1.71
N SER A 49 14.88 0.95 1.06
CA SER A 49 14.57 -0.38 0.52
C SER A 49 14.17 -1.38 1.62
N TRP A 50 14.76 -1.25 2.82
CA TRP A 50 14.28 -1.99 3.99
C TRP A 50 12.86 -1.58 4.39
N CYS A 51 12.51 -0.28 4.31
CA CYS A 51 11.15 0.18 4.59
C CYS A 51 10.13 -0.44 3.63
N TYR A 52 10.42 -0.46 2.33
CA TYR A 52 9.60 -1.17 1.33
C TYR A 52 9.46 -2.66 1.65
N ALA A 53 10.57 -3.33 1.99
CA ALA A 53 10.57 -4.75 2.34
C ALA A 53 9.78 -5.03 3.63
N ASN A 54 9.89 -4.16 4.65
CA ASN A 54 9.16 -4.31 5.90
C ASN A 54 7.66 -4.09 5.72
N TYR A 55 7.25 -3.09 4.92
CA TYR A 55 5.85 -2.90 4.53
C TYR A 55 5.32 -4.14 3.82
N ARG A 56 6.03 -4.64 2.80
CA ARG A 56 5.65 -5.87 2.11
C ARG A 56 5.45 -7.03 3.08
N GLN A 57 6.42 -7.27 3.95
CA GLN A 57 6.40 -8.40 4.89
C GLN A 57 5.21 -8.34 5.86
N ASN A 58 4.86 -7.17 6.36
CA ASN A 58 3.87 -7.02 7.41
C ASN A 58 2.46 -6.70 6.89
N CYS A 59 2.36 -6.06 5.72
CA CYS A 59 1.09 -5.51 5.24
C CYS A 59 0.59 -6.16 3.95
N ILE A 60 1.48 -6.74 3.11
CA ILE A 60 1.07 -7.43 1.89
C ILE A 60 1.01 -8.93 2.10
N MET A 61 1.93 -9.48 2.91
CA MET A 61 2.02 -10.89 3.18
C MET A 61 1.08 -11.31 4.32
N GLY A 62 0.43 -12.45 4.19
CA GLY A 62 -0.35 -13.05 5.26
C GLY A 62 -1.70 -12.36 5.56
N ALA A 63 -2.16 -12.54 6.80
CA ALA A 63 -3.54 -12.27 7.20
C ALA A 63 -3.94 -10.79 7.21
N TYR A 64 -3.00 -9.87 7.30
CA TYR A 64 -3.31 -8.44 7.34
C TYR A 64 -4.07 -8.02 6.07
N ARG A 65 -3.54 -8.34 4.90
CA ARG A 65 -4.18 -7.99 3.62
C ARG A 65 -5.41 -8.85 3.30
N TRP A 66 -5.48 -10.07 3.80
CA TRP A 66 -6.64 -10.93 3.61
C TRP A 66 -7.91 -10.37 4.24
N ASN A 67 -7.77 -9.56 5.28
CA ASN A 67 -8.90 -8.97 5.96
C ASN A 67 -9.57 -7.83 5.17
N ASP A 68 -8.90 -7.23 4.20
CA ASP A 68 -9.44 -6.08 3.48
C ASP A 68 -10.72 -6.41 2.70
N PRO A 69 -10.76 -7.47 1.86
CA PRO A 69 -11.94 -7.77 1.05
C PRO A 69 -13.06 -8.49 1.82
N ILE A 70 -12.75 -9.12 2.95
CA ILE A 70 -13.74 -9.86 3.71
C ILE A 70 -14.77 -8.90 4.32
N GLY A 71 -16.05 -9.20 4.09
CA GLY A 71 -17.14 -8.33 4.52
C GLY A 71 -17.53 -7.28 3.49
N SER A 72 -16.93 -7.31 2.29
CA SER A 72 -17.43 -6.58 1.13
C SER A 72 -18.69 -7.25 0.56
N ASP A 73 -19.35 -6.57 -0.37
CA ASP A 73 -20.51 -7.08 -1.10
C ASP A 73 -20.13 -7.90 -2.35
N SER A 74 -18.84 -8.15 -2.57
CA SER A 74 -18.34 -8.91 -3.71
C SER A 74 -17.56 -10.16 -3.32
N GLU A 75 -16.95 -10.19 -2.12
CA GLU A 75 -15.99 -11.23 -1.74
C GLU A 75 -16.34 -11.86 -0.39
N ILE A 76 -16.10 -13.17 -0.29
CA ILE A 76 -16.33 -13.98 0.92
C ILE A 76 -15.14 -14.88 1.22
N TYR A 77 -15.01 -15.26 2.48
CA TYR A 77 -14.15 -16.36 2.91
C TYR A 77 -15.03 -17.55 3.30
N PRO A 78 -15.12 -18.59 2.45
CA PRO A 78 -16.13 -19.64 2.59
C PRO A 78 -15.81 -20.67 3.67
N GLU A 79 -14.58 -20.75 4.17
CA GLU A 79 -14.18 -21.75 5.17
C GLU A 79 -14.80 -21.47 6.54
N ILE A 80 -15.66 -22.35 7.04
CA ILE A 80 -16.34 -22.19 8.33
C ILE A 80 -15.61 -22.90 9.48
N GLY A 81 -14.79 -23.90 9.18
CA GLY A 81 -14.15 -24.73 10.19
C GLY A 81 -12.87 -24.20 10.80
N SER A 82 -12.34 -23.10 10.28
CA SER A 82 -11.08 -22.51 10.72
C SER A 82 -11.33 -21.09 11.27
N LEU A 83 -11.11 -20.93 12.56
CA LEU A 83 -11.12 -19.63 13.25
C LEU A 83 -9.81 -18.90 12.98
N ASN A 84 -9.46 -18.68 11.72
CA ASN A 84 -8.34 -17.82 11.37
C ASN A 84 -8.74 -16.33 11.42
N ASN A 85 -7.76 -15.43 11.29
CA ASN A 85 -8.01 -14.00 11.38
C ASN A 85 -9.01 -13.49 10.34
N ALA A 86 -9.08 -14.12 9.17
CA ALA A 86 -10.01 -13.75 8.12
C ALA A 86 -11.46 -14.06 8.50
N ASN A 87 -11.72 -15.23 9.10
CA ASN A 87 -13.04 -15.58 9.60
C ASN A 87 -13.44 -14.71 10.80
N ALA A 88 -12.51 -14.44 11.69
CA ALA A 88 -12.76 -13.62 12.88
C ALA A 88 -13.26 -12.22 12.54
N ARG A 89 -12.90 -11.67 11.38
CA ARG A 89 -13.38 -10.35 10.95
C ARG A 89 -14.88 -10.28 10.65
N LEU A 90 -15.48 -11.40 10.23
CA LEU A 90 -16.92 -11.49 9.96
C LEU A 90 -17.76 -11.79 11.18
N LEU A 91 -17.13 -12.26 12.26
CA LEU A 91 -17.80 -12.65 13.49
C LEU A 91 -17.35 -11.71 14.61
N PRO A 92 -18.16 -10.70 14.98
CA PRO A 92 -17.75 -9.67 15.95
C PRO A 92 -17.24 -10.23 17.27
N GLU A 93 -17.81 -11.33 17.75
CA GLU A 93 -17.41 -12.03 18.98
C GLU A 93 -16.03 -12.70 18.89
N LEU A 94 -15.50 -12.86 17.69
CA LEU A 94 -14.18 -13.45 17.44
C LEU A 94 -13.16 -12.39 17.03
N LEU A 95 -13.56 -11.13 16.87
CA LEU A 95 -12.64 -10.04 16.62
C LEU A 95 -11.69 -9.91 17.79
N SER A 96 -10.43 -10.17 17.57
CA SER A 96 -9.38 -9.99 18.56
C SER A 96 -8.47 -8.83 18.17
N VAL A 97 -7.92 -8.19 19.18
CA VAL A 97 -6.89 -7.14 19.00
C VAL A 97 -5.64 -7.64 18.27
N ASN A 98 -5.47 -8.95 18.18
CA ASN A 98 -4.35 -9.57 17.45
C ASN A 98 -4.63 -9.76 15.94
N ALA A 99 -5.86 -9.57 15.49
CA ALA A 99 -6.16 -9.58 14.06
C ALA A 99 -5.47 -8.38 13.39
N GLY A 100 -4.35 -8.61 12.74
CA GLY A 100 -3.53 -7.57 12.11
C GLY A 100 -2.43 -6.94 12.99
N GLY A 101 -2.17 -7.47 14.19
CA GLY A 101 -1.16 -6.90 15.10
C GLY A 101 0.25 -6.80 14.52
N SER A 102 0.65 -7.73 13.64
CA SER A 102 1.93 -7.63 12.93
C SER A 102 1.96 -6.44 11.95
N GLY A 103 0.84 -6.16 11.29
CA GLY A 103 0.69 -5.00 10.41
C GLY A 103 0.82 -3.68 11.20
N PHE A 104 0.15 -3.55 12.33
CA PHE A 104 0.22 -2.37 13.18
C PHE A 104 1.67 -2.05 13.59
N ASN A 105 2.36 -3.00 14.20
CA ASN A 105 3.75 -2.82 14.63
C ASN A 105 4.70 -2.60 13.44
N GLY A 106 4.49 -3.33 12.35
CA GLY A 106 5.29 -3.20 11.13
C GLY A 106 5.19 -1.81 10.51
N LEU A 107 3.99 -1.23 10.48
CA LEU A 107 3.76 0.13 9.98
C LEU A 107 4.49 1.17 10.84
N TYR A 108 4.34 1.14 12.18
CA TYR A 108 5.07 2.07 13.05
C TYR A 108 6.59 1.93 12.95
N THR A 109 7.10 0.71 12.83
CA THR A 109 8.54 0.50 12.64
C THR A 109 9.02 1.09 11.31
N THR A 110 8.21 0.99 10.25
CA THR A 110 8.52 1.59 8.95
C THR A 110 8.48 3.12 9.03
N ILE A 111 7.45 3.68 9.69
CA ILE A 111 7.30 5.12 9.92
C ILE A 111 8.53 5.70 10.64
N ALA A 112 8.95 5.08 11.74
CA ALA A 112 10.10 5.55 12.51
C ALA A 112 11.39 5.56 11.67
N ARG A 113 11.64 4.51 10.88
CA ARG A 113 12.83 4.46 10.01
C ARG A 113 12.75 5.44 8.85
N ALA A 114 11.61 5.57 8.21
CA ALA A 114 11.42 6.55 7.14
C ALA A 114 11.60 7.99 7.67
N SER A 115 11.05 8.31 8.84
CA SER A 115 11.24 9.60 9.50
C SER A 115 12.72 9.89 9.80
N LYS A 116 13.48 8.88 10.25
CA LYS A 116 14.92 9.02 10.47
C LYS A 116 15.69 9.26 9.17
N VAL A 117 15.31 8.63 8.07
CA VAL A 117 15.92 8.90 6.75
C VAL A 117 15.67 10.36 6.33
N ALA A 118 14.44 10.84 6.46
CA ALA A 118 14.13 12.23 6.12
C ALA A 118 14.96 13.23 6.97
N GLU A 119 15.05 13.02 8.28
CA GLU A 119 15.89 13.82 9.19
C GLU A 119 17.36 13.86 8.71
N LEU A 120 17.95 12.69 8.48
CA LEU A 120 19.36 12.59 8.08
C LEU A 120 19.65 13.19 6.69
N VAL A 121 18.71 13.09 5.77
CA VAL A 121 18.84 13.67 4.42
C VAL A 121 18.69 15.20 4.46
N ALA A 122 17.81 15.74 5.30
CA ALA A 122 17.59 17.17 5.44
C ALA A 122 18.89 17.93 5.83
N ASP A 123 19.80 17.29 6.54
CA ASP A 123 21.08 17.87 6.97
C ASP A 123 22.16 17.85 5.86
N LYS A 124 21.87 17.25 4.70
CA LYS A 124 22.88 17.16 3.62
C LYS A 124 22.98 18.47 2.82
N PRO A 125 24.19 19.02 2.64
CA PRO A 125 24.38 20.22 1.80
C PRO A 125 23.81 20.06 0.39
N ALA A 126 24.00 18.89 -0.25
CA ALA A 126 23.50 18.62 -1.58
C ALA A 126 21.97 18.57 -1.68
N PHE A 127 21.28 18.22 -0.60
CA PHE A 127 19.83 18.34 -0.47
C PHE A 127 19.43 19.81 -0.35
N GLN A 128 20.05 20.54 0.59
CA GLN A 128 19.74 21.93 0.86
C GLN A 128 19.98 22.83 -0.37
N ASP A 129 21.09 22.62 -1.08
CA ASP A 129 21.43 23.33 -2.31
C ASP A 129 20.40 23.07 -3.42
N ALA A 130 19.94 21.83 -3.55
CA ALA A 130 18.92 21.47 -4.54
C ALA A 130 17.56 22.11 -4.23
N VAL A 131 17.14 22.07 -2.97
CA VAL A 131 15.90 22.72 -2.50
C VAL A 131 15.97 24.22 -2.73
N ALA A 132 17.07 24.86 -2.34
CA ALA A 132 17.28 26.31 -2.56
C ALA A 132 17.27 26.69 -4.05
N ALA A 133 17.73 25.79 -4.92
CA ALA A 133 17.74 25.99 -6.37
C ALA A 133 16.41 25.59 -7.06
N GLY A 134 15.43 25.06 -6.33
CA GLY A 134 14.19 24.51 -6.89
C GLY A 134 14.41 23.32 -7.84
N LYS A 135 15.42 22.49 -7.58
CA LYS A 135 15.82 21.36 -8.42
C LYS A 135 15.59 20.04 -7.72
N VAL A 136 15.20 19.03 -8.50
CA VAL A 136 15.15 17.64 -8.05
C VAL A 136 16.51 16.99 -8.30
N ASN A 137 17.00 16.24 -7.33
CA ASN A 137 18.17 15.37 -7.42
C ASN A 137 17.94 14.09 -6.59
N ASP A 138 18.89 13.17 -6.56
CA ASP A 138 18.74 11.91 -5.85
C ASP A 138 18.56 12.09 -4.33
N TRP A 139 19.10 13.13 -3.72
CA TRP A 139 18.89 13.44 -2.30
C TRP A 139 17.47 13.94 -2.04
N THR A 140 16.95 14.85 -2.89
CA THR A 140 15.56 15.30 -2.76
C THR A 140 14.58 14.19 -3.03
N GLN A 141 14.89 13.29 -3.97
CA GLN A 141 14.11 12.08 -4.21
C GLN A 141 14.04 11.19 -2.95
N LEU A 142 15.17 10.91 -2.31
CA LEU A 142 15.22 10.08 -1.09
C LEU A 142 14.42 10.71 0.07
N TYR A 143 14.50 12.03 0.20
CA TYR A 143 13.71 12.76 1.19
C TYR A 143 12.21 12.64 0.90
N GLY A 144 11.80 12.93 -0.33
CA GLY A 144 10.41 12.80 -0.75
C GLY A 144 9.87 11.39 -0.63
N GLU A 145 10.67 10.35 -0.97
CA GLU A 145 10.29 8.95 -0.74
C GLU A 145 10.11 8.63 0.74
N ALA A 146 10.98 9.15 1.61
CA ALA A 146 10.88 8.92 3.04
C ALA A 146 9.60 9.53 3.63
N LEU A 147 9.27 10.77 3.24
CA LEU A 147 8.03 11.43 3.63
C LEU A 147 6.80 10.71 3.06
N THR A 148 6.86 10.28 1.80
CA THR A 148 5.78 9.53 1.16
C THR A 148 5.58 8.17 1.85
N MET A 149 6.65 7.48 2.23
CA MET A 149 6.59 6.22 2.99
C MET A 149 5.92 6.42 4.35
N LYS A 150 6.29 7.48 5.08
CA LYS A 150 5.65 7.84 6.34
C LYS A 150 4.16 8.07 6.15
N ALA A 151 3.77 8.89 5.17
CA ALA A 151 2.37 9.19 4.90
C ALA A 151 1.58 7.94 4.46
N PHE A 152 2.14 7.12 3.61
CA PHE A 152 1.55 5.87 3.14
C PHE A 152 1.27 4.89 4.27
N CYS A 153 2.23 4.70 5.18
CA CYS A 153 2.07 3.82 6.34
C CYS A 153 1.04 4.36 7.35
N TYR A 154 1.02 5.67 7.63
CA TYR A 154 -0.01 6.25 8.49
C TYR A 154 -1.41 6.17 7.86
N PHE A 155 -1.52 6.42 6.57
CA PHE A 155 -2.80 6.25 5.88
C PHE A 155 -3.32 4.81 5.96
N ASP A 156 -2.43 3.83 5.82
CA ASP A 156 -2.77 2.42 5.97
C ASP A 156 -3.19 2.09 7.42
N LEU A 157 -2.50 2.65 8.44
CA LEU A 157 -2.92 2.56 9.84
C LEU A 157 -4.33 3.11 10.06
N VAL A 158 -4.60 4.32 9.56
CA VAL A 158 -5.90 4.97 9.75
C VAL A 158 -7.03 4.21 9.06
N LYS A 159 -6.79 3.68 7.86
CA LYS A 159 -7.80 2.85 7.16
C LYS A 159 -8.19 1.61 7.94
N HIS A 160 -7.26 0.97 8.63
CA HIS A 160 -7.50 -0.29 9.33
C HIS A 160 -7.85 -0.14 10.81
N TYR A 161 -7.31 0.88 11.49
CA TYR A 161 -7.45 1.04 12.93
C TYR A 161 -8.19 2.32 13.35
N GLY A 162 -8.41 3.23 12.41
CA GLY A 162 -9.07 4.51 12.69
C GLY A 162 -8.16 5.52 13.36
N ASP A 163 -8.57 6.00 14.52
CA ASP A 163 -7.80 6.97 15.28
C ASP A 163 -6.63 6.26 15.98
N VAL A 164 -5.41 6.74 15.75
CA VAL A 164 -4.17 6.08 16.21
C VAL A 164 -3.19 7.11 16.79
N PRO A 165 -2.20 6.70 17.57
CA PRO A 165 -1.12 7.59 17.99
C PRO A 165 -0.36 8.18 16.79
N TYR A 166 -0.07 9.49 16.83
CA TYR A 166 0.62 10.18 15.74
C TYR A 166 1.72 11.10 16.30
N GLY A 167 2.86 11.17 15.58
CA GLY A 167 3.96 12.09 15.92
C GLY A 167 4.93 11.60 16.99
N TYR A 168 4.92 10.31 17.30
CA TYR A 168 5.76 9.72 18.36
C TYR A 168 7.02 9.01 17.83
N GLU A 169 7.35 9.14 16.54
CA GLU A 169 8.38 8.34 15.88
C GLU A 169 9.78 8.49 16.46
N ASN A 170 10.07 9.67 17.00
CA ASN A 170 11.39 10.05 17.49
C ASN A 170 11.43 10.23 19.03
N ASN A 171 10.36 9.91 19.71
CA ASN A 171 10.23 10.16 21.16
C ASN A 171 10.08 8.84 21.92
N ASN A 172 10.91 8.65 22.94
CA ASN A 172 10.66 7.64 23.97
C ASN A 172 9.53 8.16 24.89
N VAL A 173 8.29 7.98 24.46
CA VAL A 173 7.10 8.41 25.21
C VAL A 173 6.59 7.21 25.99
N GLU A 174 6.34 7.39 27.29
CA GLU A 174 5.76 6.34 28.13
C GLU A 174 4.23 6.26 27.99
N ASP A 175 3.59 7.35 27.53
CA ASP A 175 2.13 7.45 27.40
C ASP A 175 1.75 7.92 25.99
N TYR A 176 1.10 7.02 25.24
CA TYR A 176 0.62 7.30 23.89
C TYR A 176 -0.87 7.62 23.92
N SER A 177 -1.26 8.78 23.42
CA SER A 177 -2.65 9.15 23.21
C SER A 177 -3.11 8.95 21.78
N LEU A 178 -4.42 8.75 21.57
CA LEU A 178 -5.01 8.74 20.25
C LEU A 178 -5.01 10.14 19.65
N THR A 179 -4.69 10.24 18.39
CA THR A 179 -4.87 11.42 17.56
C THR A 179 -6.04 11.17 16.59
N SER A 180 -6.86 12.19 16.41
CA SER A 180 -7.96 12.13 15.44
C SER A 180 -7.47 11.78 14.06
N ARG A 181 -8.14 10.84 13.38
CA ARG A 181 -7.85 10.51 11.99
C ARG A 181 -7.92 11.73 11.07
N PHE A 182 -8.79 12.71 11.36
CA PHE A 182 -8.90 13.93 10.56
C PHE A 182 -7.67 14.83 10.73
N GLU A 183 -7.15 14.97 11.94
CA GLU A 183 -5.88 15.65 12.19
C GLU A 183 -4.71 14.92 11.52
N ILE A 184 -4.71 13.59 11.56
CA ILE A 184 -3.71 12.79 10.86
C ILE A 184 -3.80 13.06 9.35
N TYR A 185 -4.98 12.99 8.73
CA TYR A 185 -5.15 13.29 7.30
C TYR A 185 -4.62 14.69 6.95
N ASP A 186 -4.94 15.70 7.74
CA ASP A 186 -4.48 17.07 7.51
C ASP A 186 -2.95 17.16 7.53
N ASN A 187 -2.30 16.53 8.50
CA ASN A 187 -0.84 16.46 8.59
C ASN A 187 -0.23 15.68 7.41
N LEU A 188 -0.83 14.56 6.99
CA LEU A 188 -0.34 13.77 5.86
C LEU A 188 -0.44 14.53 4.53
N ILE A 189 -1.50 15.32 4.36
CA ILE A 189 -1.67 16.20 3.19
C ILE A 189 -0.52 17.21 3.13
N GLU A 190 -0.15 17.84 4.24
CA GLU A 190 0.96 18.81 4.27
C GLU A 190 2.31 18.12 4.01
N ILE A 191 2.58 16.97 4.63
CA ILE A 191 3.79 16.18 4.36
C ILE A 191 3.92 15.82 2.87
N LEU A 192 2.82 15.42 2.23
CA LEU A 192 2.85 15.04 0.83
C LEU A 192 2.96 16.23 -0.13
N LYS A 193 2.45 17.41 0.23
CA LYS A 193 2.70 18.66 -0.51
C LYS A 193 4.19 19.00 -0.54
N GLU A 194 4.89 18.77 0.57
CA GLU A 194 6.34 18.94 0.61
C GLU A 194 7.05 17.87 -0.22
N ALA A 195 6.66 16.61 -0.07
CA ALA A 195 7.31 15.47 -0.71
C ALA A 195 7.22 15.54 -2.23
N GLU A 196 6.02 15.78 -2.81
CA GLU A 196 5.79 15.71 -4.26
C GLU A 196 6.66 16.68 -5.05
N ALA A 197 6.90 17.87 -4.48
CA ALA A 197 7.72 18.91 -5.12
C ALA A 197 9.21 18.51 -5.28
N LEU A 198 9.65 17.51 -4.54
CA LEU A 198 11.04 17.08 -4.42
C LEU A 198 11.35 15.77 -5.15
N MET A 199 10.36 15.20 -5.85
CA MET A 199 10.44 13.85 -6.43
C MET A 199 10.45 13.86 -7.95
N TYR A 200 11.11 12.84 -8.52
CA TYR A 200 11.08 12.58 -9.96
C TYR A 200 9.73 11.98 -10.39
N PRO A 201 9.25 12.32 -11.58
CA PRO A 201 8.21 11.54 -12.25
C PRO A 201 8.63 10.10 -12.48
N LEU A 202 7.64 9.21 -12.66
CA LEU A 202 7.89 7.81 -13.01
C LEU A 202 8.65 7.71 -14.34
N GLY A 203 9.75 6.96 -14.36
CA GLY A 203 10.63 6.79 -15.50
C GLY A 203 11.80 7.77 -15.56
N GLU A 204 11.82 8.79 -14.70
CA GLU A 204 12.95 9.71 -14.56
C GLU A 204 13.80 9.37 -13.32
N GLY A 205 15.07 9.79 -13.28
CA GLY A 205 15.96 9.54 -12.15
C GLY A 205 16.14 8.06 -11.77
N GLY A 206 15.83 7.13 -12.67
CA GLY A 206 15.85 5.69 -12.39
C GLY A 206 14.67 5.19 -11.55
N ILE A 207 13.61 5.99 -11.40
CA ILE A 207 12.43 5.61 -10.62
C ILE A 207 11.53 4.70 -11.45
N THR A 208 11.33 3.48 -10.97
CA THR A 208 10.39 2.48 -11.53
C THR A 208 9.10 2.44 -10.71
N ALA A 209 8.10 1.69 -11.17
CA ALA A 209 6.85 1.51 -10.42
C ALA A 209 7.03 0.75 -9.08
N GLU A 210 8.21 0.24 -8.76
CA GLU A 210 8.53 -0.36 -7.45
C GLU A 210 9.07 0.67 -6.44
N ARG A 211 9.16 1.94 -6.83
CA ARG A 211 9.56 3.07 -5.98
C ARG A 211 8.52 4.18 -6.05
N PHE A 212 8.44 4.98 -4.99
CA PHE A 212 7.55 6.13 -5.01
C PHE A 212 8.05 7.20 -5.97
N SER A 213 7.17 7.60 -6.87
CA SER A 213 7.36 8.69 -7.82
C SER A 213 6.55 9.92 -7.41
N LYS A 214 6.84 11.06 -8.03
CA LYS A 214 6.03 12.29 -7.90
C LYS A 214 4.54 12.00 -8.15
N GLY A 215 4.21 11.30 -9.23
CA GLY A 215 2.82 10.96 -9.56
C GLY A 215 2.15 10.06 -8.51
N PHE A 216 2.90 9.18 -7.84
CA PHE A 216 2.37 8.41 -6.71
C PHE A 216 2.11 9.28 -5.49
N ALA A 217 3.04 10.18 -5.14
CA ALA A 217 2.85 11.10 -4.01
C ALA A 217 1.64 12.02 -4.20
N ASP A 218 1.47 12.58 -5.40
CA ASP A 218 0.28 13.35 -5.79
C ASP A 218 -1.00 12.53 -5.64
N ALA A 219 -1.02 11.29 -6.16
CA ALA A 219 -2.18 10.41 -6.09
C ALA A 219 -2.52 10.01 -4.66
N LEU A 220 -1.53 9.72 -3.84
CA LEU A 220 -1.70 9.40 -2.42
C LEU A 220 -2.28 10.59 -1.65
N LEU A 221 -1.80 11.80 -1.91
CA LEU A 221 -2.36 13.02 -1.33
C LEU A 221 -3.83 13.19 -1.72
N GLY A 222 -4.16 13.04 -2.99
CA GLY A 222 -5.53 13.07 -3.47
C GLY A 222 -6.40 12.02 -2.79
N GLN A 223 -5.91 10.80 -2.63
CA GLN A 223 -6.61 9.71 -1.97
C GLN A 223 -6.85 9.98 -0.48
N ILE A 224 -5.87 10.52 0.24
CA ILE A 224 -6.03 10.91 1.65
C ILE A 224 -7.09 12.01 1.78
N ALA A 225 -7.09 12.99 0.90
CA ALA A 225 -8.10 14.04 0.90
C ALA A 225 -9.50 13.50 0.58
N LEU A 226 -9.62 12.58 -0.40
CA LEU A 226 -10.87 11.90 -0.73
C LEU A 226 -11.44 11.14 0.49
N TYR A 227 -10.57 10.38 1.19
CA TYR A 227 -10.96 9.67 2.42
C TYR A 227 -11.34 10.63 3.55
N SER A 228 -10.61 11.73 3.73
CA SER A 228 -10.94 12.75 4.74
C SER A 228 -12.32 13.36 4.52
N GLY A 229 -12.71 13.58 3.26
CA GLY A 229 -14.05 14.08 2.90
C GLY A 229 -15.13 13.01 2.84
N GLY A 230 -14.78 11.73 2.94
CA GLY A 230 -15.72 10.60 2.83
C GLY A 230 -16.47 10.31 4.13
N TYR A 231 -17.52 9.48 4.01
CA TYR A 231 -18.19 8.89 5.17
C TYR A 231 -17.33 7.80 5.79
N GLN A 232 -17.22 7.81 7.11
CA GLN A 232 -16.49 6.79 7.86
C GLN A 232 -17.06 6.61 9.26
N THR A 233 -16.77 5.49 9.90
CA THR A 233 -17.14 5.25 11.29
C THR A 233 -16.22 6.05 12.20
N ILE A 234 -16.79 6.93 13.01
CA ILE A 234 -16.08 7.71 14.03
C ILE A 234 -16.46 7.25 15.43
N ARG A 235 -15.58 7.45 16.40
CA ARG A 235 -15.80 7.13 17.83
C ARG A 235 -16.55 8.25 18.49
N THR A 236 -17.43 7.89 19.42
CA THR A 236 -18.16 8.84 20.29
C THR A 236 -17.83 8.60 21.77
N ASP A 237 -17.11 7.52 22.07
CA ASP A 237 -16.72 7.10 23.42
C ASP A 237 -15.45 7.80 23.95
N VAL A 238 -14.76 8.59 23.12
CA VAL A 238 -13.58 9.39 23.51
C VAL A 238 -13.90 10.88 23.38
N PRO A 239 -14.25 11.56 24.50
CA PRO A 239 -14.61 12.98 24.46
C PRO A 239 -13.47 13.86 23.95
N GLY A 240 -13.79 14.79 23.04
CA GLY A 240 -12.83 15.78 22.53
C GLY A 240 -11.85 15.26 21.47
N LEU A 241 -11.90 13.98 21.09
CA LEU A 241 -10.96 13.39 20.13
C LEU A 241 -10.91 14.13 18.79
N TYR A 242 -12.05 14.65 18.33
CA TYR A 242 -12.16 15.31 17.02
C TYR A 242 -12.13 16.84 17.09
N GLY A 243 -11.87 17.41 18.26
CA GLY A 243 -11.79 18.86 18.43
C GLY A 243 -13.04 19.59 17.93
N ASP A 244 -12.83 20.59 17.08
CA ASP A 244 -13.91 21.44 16.52
C ASP A 244 -14.52 20.90 15.21
N VAL A 245 -14.12 19.72 14.74
CA VAL A 245 -14.65 19.12 13.50
C VAL A 245 -16.13 18.83 13.67
N GLN A 246 -16.96 19.42 12.78
CA GLN A 246 -18.40 19.20 12.76
C GLN A 246 -18.77 18.10 11.78
N PHE A 247 -19.74 17.28 12.14
CA PHE A 247 -20.13 16.11 11.37
C PHE A 247 -21.62 16.09 11.00
N THR A 248 -21.89 15.54 9.81
CA THR A 248 -23.21 15.02 9.45
C THR A 248 -23.20 13.51 9.66
N THR A 249 -24.10 13.01 10.50
CA THR A 249 -24.20 11.59 10.85
C THR A 249 -25.25 10.87 10.03
N LYS A 250 -25.01 9.57 9.79
CA LYS A 250 -26.00 8.63 9.21
C LYS A 250 -26.23 7.48 10.18
N GLY A 251 -27.52 7.09 10.32
CA GLY A 251 -27.91 6.01 11.22
C GLY A 251 -27.94 6.44 12.68
N LYS A 252 -27.82 5.46 13.57
CA LYS A 252 -27.81 5.65 15.03
C LYS A 252 -26.42 5.40 15.56
N GLU A 253 -26.08 6.10 16.65
CA GLU A 253 -24.92 5.75 17.42
C GLU A 253 -25.11 4.39 18.09
N GLU A 254 -24.17 3.51 17.92
CA GLU A 254 -24.16 2.19 18.52
C GLU A 254 -22.75 1.82 19.00
N LEU A 255 -22.64 1.25 20.16
CA LEU A 255 -21.36 0.78 20.76
C LEU A 255 -20.27 1.87 20.83
N GLY A 256 -20.66 3.14 21.01
CA GLY A 256 -19.72 4.26 21.05
C GLY A 256 -19.15 4.65 19.66
N CYS A 257 -19.87 4.34 18.59
CA CYS A 257 -19.50 4.68 17.22
C CYS A 257 -20.70 5.18 16.43
N VAL A 258 -20.46 6.05 15.45
CA VAL A 258 -21.46 6.53 14.49
C VAL A 258 -20.84 6.66 13.10
N TYR A 259 -21.64 6.43 12.07
CA TYR A 259 -21.22 6.66 10.69
C TYR A 259 -21.42 8.13 10.33
N ALA A 260 -20.36 8.82 9.96
CA ALA A 260 -20.35 10.27 9.83
C ALA A 260 -19.43 10.75 8.72
N ARG A 261 -19.69 11.96 8.25
CA ARG A 261 -18.84 12.71 7.32
C ARG A 261 -18.64 14.13 7.86
N ARG A 262 -17.44 14.68 7.76
CA ARG A 262 -17.14 16.07 8.14
C ARG A 262 -17.95 17.05 7.27
N ASN A 263 -18.40 18.18 7.85
CA ASN A 263 -19.26 19.12 7.15
C ASN A 263 -18.54 19.92 6.06
N ASP A 264 -17.22 20.10 6.18
CA ASP A 264 -16.35 20.77 5.23
C ASP A 264 -15.76 19.83 4.15
N TYR A 265 -16.37 18.68 3.93
CA TYR A 265 -15.91 17.63 3.01
C TYR A 265 -15.66 18.11 1.57
N LEU A 266 -16.39 19.10 1.10
CA LEU A 266 -16.20 19.66 -0.25
C LEU A 266 -14.84 20.34 -0.42
N ASP A 267 -14.26 20.89 0.64
CA ASP A 267 -12.92 21.49 0.56
C ASP A 267 -11.85 20.40 0.39
N TYR A 268 -12.04 19.25 1.02
CA TYR A 268 -11.17 18.08 0.84
C TYR A 268 -11.35 17.46 -0.55
N TYR A 269 -12.55 17.44 -1.08
CA TYR A 269 -12.78 16.97 -2.46
C TYR A 269 -12.13 17.91 -3.50
N LYS A 270 -12.09 19.21 -3.28
CA LYS A 270 -11.30 20.14 -4.12
C LYS A 270 -9.79 19.88 -4.04
N ILE A 271 -9.28 19.54 -2.85
CA ILE A 271 -7.89 19.11 -2.68
C ILE A 271 -7.66 17.80 -3.45
N ALA A 272 -8.51 16.81 -3.29
CA ALA A 272 -8.43 15.53 -3.98
C ALA A 272 -8.45 15.70 -5.51
N GLU A 273 -9.39 16.49 -6.04
CA GLU A 273 -9.50 16.81 -7.47
C GLU A 273 -8.21 17.43 -8.02
N LYS A 274 -7.67 18.43 -7.33
CA LYS A 274 -6.43 19.10 -7.71
C LYS A 274 -5.26 18.10 -7.81
N TYR A 275 -5.10 17.24 -6.81
CA TYR A 275 -3.94 16.36 -6.73
C TYR A 275 -4.10 15.07 -7.55
N PHE A 276 -5.30 14.58 -7.80
CA PHE A 276 -5.52 13.55 -8.81
C PHE A 276 -5.23 14.09 -10.22
N GLN A 277 -5.58 15.34 -10.51
CA GLN A 277 -5.20 15.98 -11.77
C GLN A 277 -3.67 16.17 -11.87
N ALA A 278 -3.01 16.55 -10.78
CA ALA A 278 -1.56 16.63 -10.72
C ALA A 278 -0.92 15.25 -10.95
N ALA A 279 -1.44 14.19 -10.32
CA ALA A 279 -0.99 12.83 -10.51
C ALA A 279 -1.13 12.36 -11.97
N LEU A 280 -2.25 12.67 -12.62
CA LEU A 280 -2.46 12.39 -14.04
C LEU A 280 -1.45 13.14 -14.94
N ASN A 281 -1.08 14.35 -14.59
CA ASN A 281 -0.07 15.14 -15.29
C ASN A 281 1.35 14.62 -15.03
N ASN A 282 1.62 14.16 -13.80
CA ASN A 282 2.93 13.68 -13.32
C ASN A 282 3.09 12.15 -13.40
N LYS A 283 2.18 11.45 -14.07
CA LYS A 283 2.19 9.98 -14.17
C LYS A 283 3.43 9.40 -14.87
N GLY A 284 4.26 10.25 -15.47
CA GLY A 284 5.47 9.84 -16.18
C GLY A 284 5.16 8.85 -17.31
N THR A 285 5.82 7.71 -17.29
CA THR A 285 5.68 6.67 -18.30
C THR A 285 4.41 5.82 -18.17
N ALA A 286 3.59 6.02 -17.12
CA ALA A 286 2.38 5.21 -16.93
C ALA A 286 1.35 5.45 -18.04
N ALA A 287 0.82 4.36 -18.58
CA ALA A 287 -0.16 4.37 -19.68
C ALA A 287 -1.14 3.20 -19.55
N LEU A 288 -2.42 3.42 -19.88
CA LEU A 288 -3.40 2.33 -19.90
C LEU A 288 -2.99 1.24 -20.89
N VAL A 289 -3.09 -0.01 -20.46
CA VAL A 289 -3.00 -1.15 -21.36
C VAL A 289 -4.33 -1.28 -22.11
N THR A 290 -4.36 -0.82 -23.36
CA THR A 290 -5.58 -0.79 -24.19
C THR A 290 -5.63 -1.91 -25.22
N VAL A 291 -4.53 -2.63 -25.42
CA VAL A 291 -4.41 -3.72 -26.40
C VAL A 291 -3.85 -4.94 -25.69
N ASP A 292 -4.41 -6.10 -25.97
CA ASP A 292 -3.82 -7.40 -25.67
C ASP A 292 -3.05 -7.89 -26.89
N ASP A 293 -1.74 -7.87 -26.82
CA ASP A 293 -0.83 -8.29 -27.89
C ASP A 293 -0.71 -9.82 -28.04
N ARG A 294 -1.36 -10.59 -27.17
CA ARG A 294 -1.40 -12.04 -27.22
C ARG A 294 -2.52 -12.50 -28.15
N SER A 295 -2.22 -13.45 -29.02
CA SER A 295 -3.14 -13.90 -30.07
C SER A 295 -4.40 -14.64 -29.59
N TYR A 296 -4.43 -15.06 -28.33
CA TYR A 296 -5.47 -15.98 -27.82
C TYR A 296 -6.45 -15.35 -26.83
N ALA A 297 -6.15 -14.21 -26.24
CA ALA A 297 -6.93 -13.65 -25.14
C ALA A 297 -7.76 -12.43 -25.54
N ASN A 298 -7.21 -11.52 -26.31
CA ASN A 298 -7.84 -10.26 -26.76
C ASN A 298 -8.55 -9.50 -25.61
N ASN A 299 -7.91 -9.45 -24.43
CA ASN A 299 -8.45 -8.79 -23.26
C ASN A 299 -7.38 -7.90 -22.61
N PRO A 300 -7.44 -6.56 -22.77
CA PRO A 300 -6.42 -5.65 -22.26
C PRO A 300 -6.32 -5.63 -20.73
N PHE A 301 -7.41 -5.91 -19.98
CA PHE A 301 -7.34 -6.04 -18.54
C PHE A 301 -6.59 -7.32 -18.13
N GLN A 302 -6.82 -8.42 -18.81
CA GLN A 302 -6.08 -9.65 -18.56
C GLN A 302 -4.61 -9.49 -18.94
N ARG A 303 -4.30 -8.74 -20.03
CA ARG A 303 -2.92 -8.42 -20.42
C ARG A 303 -2.20 -7.62 -19.34
N HIS A 304 -2.87 -6.67 -18.69
CA HIS A 304 -2.31 -5.95 -17.57
C HIS A 304 -1.84 -6.90 -16.45
N PHE A 305 -2.68 -7.84 -16.04
CA PHE A 305 -2.28 -8.83 -15.01
C PHE A 305 -1.24 -9.83 -15.51
N GLN A 306 -1.18 -10.09 -16.82
CA GLN A 306 -0.16 -10.97 -17.38
C GLN A 306 1.26 -10.40 -17.23
N TYR A 307 1.45 -9.09 -17.27
CA TYR A 307 2.76 -8.51 -16.99
C TYR A 307 3.30 -8.98 -15.63
N THR A 308 2.46 -9.00 -14.60
CA THR A 308 2.85 -9.52 -13.28
C THR A 308 3.24 -10.99 -13.34
N HIS A 309 2.53 -11.82 -14.12
CA HIS A 309 2.87 -13.23 -14.32
C HIS A 309 4.15 -13.41 -15.16
N ASP A 310 4.47 -12.48 -16.02
CA ASP A 310 5.71 -12.41 -16.79
C ASP A 310 6.89 -11.86 -15.94
N LEU A 311 6.68 -11.59 -14.66
CA LEU A 311 7.64 -10.95 -13.74
C LEU A 311 8.12 -9.59 -14.27
N ALA A 312 7.22 -8.85 -14.90
CA ALA A 312 7.48 -7.55 -15.49
C ALA A 312 6.53 -6.49 -14.91
N LEU A 313 6.99 -5.25 -14.90
CA LEU A 313 6.15 -4.12 -14.50
C LEU A 313 5.13 -3.84 -15.61
N SER A 314 3.86 -3.70 -15.22
CA SER A 314 2.84 -3.28 -16.16
C SER A 314 3.02 -1.80 -16.53
N PRO A 315 2.84 -1.44 -17.82
CA PRO A 315 2.82 -0.03 -18.21
C PRO A 315 1.76 0.80 -17.48
N GLU A 316 0.72 0.16 -16.95
CA GLU A 316 -0.39 0.82 -16.24
C GLU A 316 -0.07 1.10 -14.77
N SER A 317 0.97 0.49 -14.22
CA SER A 317 1.28 0.60 -12.80
C SER A 317 1.95 1.93 -12.48
N ILE A 318 1.44 2.59 -11.44
CA ILE A 318 2.04 3.78 -10.83
C ILE A 318 2.87 3.36 -9.63
N PHE A 319 2.39 2.39 -8.85
CA PHE A 319 3.15 1.78 -7.77
C PHE A 319 2.76 0.31 -7.55
N GLU A 320 3.77 -0.54 -7.44
CA GLU A 320 3.67 -1.97 -7.10
C GLU A 320 4.63 -2.31 -5.96
N VAL A 321 4.20 -3.15 -5.06
CA VAL A 321 5.11 -3.74 -4.06
C VAL A 321 5.84 -4.91 -4.71
N GLY A 322 7.16 -4.77 -4.86
CA GLY A 322 8.02 -5.74 -5.53
C GLY A 322 8.20 -7.05 -4.76
N ASN A 323 8.24 -8.16 -5.48
CA ASN A 323 8.54 -9.49 -4.97
C ASN A 323 9.67 -10.16 -5.78
N ILE A 324 10.36 -11.11 -5.17
CA ILE A 324 11.42 -11.87 -5.81
C ILE A 324 10.95 -13.31 -6.02
N GLN A 325 11.08 -13.78 -7.26
CA GLN A 325 10.78 -15.16 -7.63
C GLN A 325 11.74 -16.15 -6.96
N GLY A 326 11.18 -17.22 -6.39
CA GLY A 326 11.98 -18.33 -5.88
C GLY A 326 12.57 -18.11 -4.49
N GLY A 327 12.12 -17.12 -3.74
CA GLY A 327 12.52 -16.96 -2.33
C GLY A 327 12.22 -18.21 -1.51
N GLN A 328 13.01 -18.46 -0.47
CA GLN A 328 12.75 -19.61 0.41
C GLN A 328 11.57 -19.34 1.33
N SER A 329 10.76 -20.38 1.59
CA SER A 329 9.67 -20.29 2.55
C SER A 329 10.15 -19.79 3.91
N GLY A 330 9.43 -18.81 4.47
CA GLY A 330 9.80 -18.16 5.72
C GLY A 330 10.77 -16.99 5.59
N GLN A 331 11.26 -16.71 4.40
CA GLN A 331 12.06 -15.49 4.15
C GLN A 331 11.17 -14.31 3.77
N THR A 332 11.72 -13.11 3.93
CA THR A 332 11.04 -11.83 3.61
C THR A 332 10.74 -11.65 2.12
N THR A 333 11.11 -12.59 1.27
CA THR A 333 10.92 -12.58 -0.18
C THR A 333 9.74 -13.42 -0.66
N THR A 334 9.07 -14.15 0.23
CA THR A 334 7.91 -14.99 -0.15
C THR A 334 6.66 -14.14 -0.40
N SER A 335 5.83 -14.58 -1.34
CA SER A 335 4.54 -13.99 -1.66
C SER A 335 3.43 -15.01 -1.40
N GLU A 336 2.52 -14.70 -0.47
CA GLU A 336 1.39 -15.59 -0.15
C GLU A 336 0.08 -15.16 -0.78
N TYR A 337 0.00 -13.95 -1.35
CA TYR A 337 -1.28 -13.46 -1.84
C TYR A 337 -1.80 -14.25 -3.04
N SER A 338 -0.94 -14.68 -3.97
CA SER A 338 -1.36 -15.53 -5.07
C SER A 338 -1.88 -16.88 -4.61
N TYR A 339 -1.34 -17.39 -3.48
CA TYR A 339 -1.81 -18.61 -2.84
C TYR A 339 -3.20 -18.45 -2.23
N ALA A 340 -3.48 -17.31 -1.62
CA ALA A 340 -4.73 -17.01 -0.94
C ALA A 340 -5.81 -16.43 -1.87
N PHE A 341 -5.43 -15.45 -2.67
CA PHE A 341 -6.31 -14.71 -3.57
C PHE A 341 -6.27 -15.21 -5.02
N GLY A 342 -5.39 -16.18 -5.31
CA GLY A 342 -5.20 -16.68 -6.66
C GLY A 342 -6.30 -17.59 -7.13
N ARG A 343 -6.28 -17.87 -8.42
CA ARG A 343 -7.15 -18.84 -9.06
C ARG A 343 -6.87 -20.24 -8.49
N PRO A 344 -7.87 -21.01 -8.05
CA PRO A 344 -7.66 -22.32 -7.47
C PRO A 344 -6.98 -23.29 -8.44
N SER A 345 -6.01 -24.04 -7.92
CA SER A 345 -5.32 -25.11 -8.63
C SER A 345 -5.30 -26.37 -7.76
N SER A 346 -5.77 -27.48 -8.30
CA SER A 346 -5.83 -28.76 -7.59
C SER A 346 -4.68 -29.73 -7.90
N GLY A 347 -3.83 -29.39 -8.88
CA GLY A 347 -2.89 -30.34 -9.46
C GLY A 347 -1.59 -30.56 -8.71
N GLY A 348 -1.19 -29.65 -7.83
CA GLY A 348 0.12 -29.71 -7.19
C GLY A 348 0.11 -30.16 -5.74
N SER A 349 1.18 -30.83 -5.31
CA SER A 349 1.54 -30.87 -3.90
C SER A 349 2.11 -29.49 -3.50
N ASN A 350 2.26 -29.27 -2.20
CA ASN A 350 2.84 -28.03 -1.66
C ASN A 350 4.25 -27.68 -2.19
N GLN A 351 4.84 -28.52 -3.01
CA GLN A 351 6.23 -28.41 -3.48
C GLN A 351 6.41 -28.74 -4.96
N ALA A 352 5.34 -29.07 -5.68
CA ALA A 352 5.40 -29.40 -7.10
C ALA A 352 4.88 -28.26 -7.96
N ALA A 353 5.50 -28.04 -9.11
CA ALA A 353 5.03 -27.13 -10.13
C ALA A 353 3.94 -27.81 -11.01
N PRO A 354 2.91 -27.09 -11.44
CA PRO A 354 2.54 -25.72 -11.03
C PRO A 354 2.05 -25.70 -9.57
N CYS A 355 2.30 -24.59 -8.90
CA CYS A 355 1.97 -24.47 -7.49
C CYS A 355 0.48 -24.54 -7.22
N LYS A 356 0.15 -25.17 -6.10
CA LYS A 356 -1.22 -25.24 -5.62
C LYS A 356 -1.63 -23.91 -5.01
N SER A 357 -2.61 -23.25 -5.63
CA SER A 357 -3.33 -22.13 -5.05
C SER A 357 -4.65 -22.62 -4.44
N PHE A 358 -4.96 -22.19 -3.23
CA PHE A 358 -6.27 -22.51 -2.64
C PHE A 358 -7.36 -21.55 -3.11
N GLY A 359 -7.00 -20.34 -3.50
CA GLY A 359 -7.97 -19.30 -3.76
C GLY A 359 -8.91 -19.17 -2.56
N ALA A 360 -8.37 -18.84 -1.39
CA ALA A 360 -9.12 -18.85 -0.14
C ALA A 360 -10.27 -17.86 -0.13
N LEU A 361 -10.10 -16.72 -0.80
CA LEU A 361 -11.19 -15.77 -1.04
C LEU A 361 -11.96 -16.13 -2.30
N ARG A 362 -13.26 -15.99 -2.22
CA ARG A 362 -14.22 -16.33 -3.26
C ARG A 362 -15.15 -15.17 -3.55
N ILE A 363 -15.77 -15.24 -4.70
CA ILE A 363 -16.69 -14.22 -5.20
C ILE A 363 -18.12 -14.67 -4.96
N ILE A 364 -18.96 -13.77 -4.47
CA ILE A 364 -20.39 -14.05 -4.33
C ILE A 364 -21.06 -14.16 -5.70
N PRO A 365 -22.02 -15.10 -5.89
CA PRO A 365 -22.66 -15.33 -7.18
C PRO A 365 -23.35 -14.10 -7.76
N SER A 366 -24.00 -13.26 -6.92
CA SER A 366 -24.67 -12.03 -7.37
C SER A 366 -23.70 -11.06 -8.05
N PHE A 367 -22.49 -10.93 -7.54
CA PHE A 367 -21.47 -10.09 -8.17
C PHE A 367 -21.07 -10.63 -9.56
N TYR A 368 -20.78 -11.92 -9.69
CA TYR A 368 -20.38 -12.51 -10.96
C TYR A 368 -21.48 -12.45 -12.04
N TYR A 369 -22.72 -12.77 -11.64
CA TYR A 369 -23.84 -12.88 -12.60
C TYR A 369 -24.64 -11.58 -12.77
N GLY A 370 -24.55 -10.63 -11.84
CA GLY A 370 -25.42 -9.46 -11.81
C GLY A 370 -24.73 -8.12 -12.11
N GLU A 371 -23.43 -7.99 -11.84
CA GLU A 371 -22.79 -6.67 -11.88
C GLU A 371 -22.08 -6.36 -13.20
N PHE A 372 -21.83 -7.36 -14.04
CA PHE A 372 -21.17 -7.17 -15.33
C PHE A 372 -22.15 -7.15 -16.47
N GLU A 373 -22.11 -6.10 -17.27
CA GLU A 373 -22.82 -6.03 -18.55
C GLU A 373 -22.30 -7.09 -19.54
N ALA A 374 -23.14 -7.51 -20.47
CA ALA A 374 -22.72 -8.45 -21.52
C ALA A 374 -21.58 -7.84 -22.36
N GLY A 375 -20.49 -8.56 -22.53
CA GLY A 375 -19.32 -8.11 -23.28
C GLY A 375 -18.28 -7.37 -22.45
N ASP A 376 -18.51 -7.12 -21.15
CA ASP A 376 -17.54 -6.49 -20.26
C ASP A 376 -16.33 -7.38 -20.02
N MET A 377 -15.20 -7.04 -20.61
CA MET A 377 -13.96 -7.79 -20.52
C MET A 377 -13.36 -7.81 -19.10
N ARG A 378 -13.80 -6.90 -18.21
CA ARG A 378 -13.34 -6.87 -16.82
C ARG A 378 -13.79 -8.10 -16.03
N ARG A 379 -14.98 -8.66 -16.34
CA ARG A 379 -15.46 -9.88 -15.70
C ARG A 379 -14.43 -11.00 -15.84
N ASP A 380 -14.08 -11.35 -17.04
CA ASP A 380 -13.23 -12.51 -17.31
C ASP A 380 -11.74 -12.28 -16.94
N ALA A 381 -11.33 -11.03 -16.81
CA ALA A 381 -10.03 -10.68 -16.24
C ALA A 381 -9.99 -10.81 -14.72
N SER A 382 -11.11 -10.56 -14.03
CA SER A 382 -11.16 -10.41 -12.57
C SER A 382 -11.67 -11.66 -11.85
N VAL A 383 -12.63 -12.38 -12.45
CA VAL A 383 -13.35 -13.49 -11.80
C VAL A 383 -13.51 -14.67 -12.73
N THR A 384 -13.64 -15.90 -12.17
CA THR A 384 -13.73 -17.14 -12.95
C THR A 384 -14.56 -18.20 -12.25
N VAL A 385 -15.24 -19.02 -13.06
CA VAL A 385 -15.94 -20.23 -12.62
C VAL A 385 -15.11 -21.50 -12.82
N THR A 386 -13.87 -21.36 -13.32
CA THR A 386 -12.98 -22.49 -13.56
C THR A 386 -11.69 -22.38 -12.75
N GLY A 387 -11.09 -23.52 -12.45
CA GLY A 387 -9.78 -23.66 -11.82
C GLY A 387 -8.87 -24.54 -12.65
N SER A 388 -7.56 -24.43 -12.43
CA SER A 388 -6.57 -25.28 -13.04
C SER A 388 -6.45 -26.62 -12.32
N LYS A 389 -6.32 -27.70 -13.07
CA LYS A 389 -5.98 -29.04 -12.52
C LYS A 389 -4.48 -29.23 -12.32
N GLY A 390 -3.65 -28.27 -12.72
CA GLY A 390 -2.21 -28.39 -12.67
C GLY A 390 -1.58 -29.28 -13.73
N ASP A 391 -2.39 -29.82 -14.64
CA ASP A 391 -1.99 -30.64 -15.78
C ASP A 391 -2.23 -29.91 -17.12
N GLY A 392 -2.49 -28.61 -17.06
CA GLY A 392 -2.84 -27.77 -18.21
C GLY A 392 -4.33 -27.78 -18.56
N ASN A 393 -5.14 -28.59 -17.87
CA ASN A 393 -6.58 -28.65 -18.09
C ASN A 393 -7.33 -27.75 -17.08
N GLU A 394 -8.50 -27.31 -17.52
CA GLU A 394 -9.44 -26.54 -16.73
C GLU A 394 -10.57 -27.42 -16.21
N ALA A 395 -11.09 -27.10 -15.04
CA ALA A 395 -12.28 -27.72 -14.48
C ALA A 395 -13.21 -26.66 -13.89
N LEU A 396 -14.50 -26.88 -13.98
CA LEU A 396 -15.48 -26.08 -13.23
C LEU A 396 -15.20 -26.18 -11.74
N LEU A 397 -15.26 -25.05 -11.07
CA LEU A 397 -15.16 -24.98 -9.61
C LEU A 397 -16.45 -25.48 -9.00
N SER A 398 -16.33 -26.47 -8.10
CA SER A 398 -17.45 -26.95 -7.31
C SER A 398 -17.77 -26.00 -6.17
N PHE A 399 -19.00 -26.07 -5.69
CA PHE A 399 -19.44 -25.34 -4.50
C PHE A 399 -19.90 -26.31 -3.43
N THR A 400 -19.22 -26.33 -2.31
CA THR A 400 -19.57 -27.04 -1.09
C THR A 400 -19.58 -26.04 0.07
N PRO A 401 -20.72 -25.78 0.70
CA PRO A 401 -20.79 -24.84 1.81
C PRO A 401 -19.74 -25.14 2.90
N GLY A 402 -18.98 -24.13 3.31
CA GLY A 402 -17.95 -24.29 4.32
C GLY A 402 -16.62 -24.86 3.83
N SER A 403 -16.51 -25.20 2.56
CA SER A 403 -15.27 -25.70 1.98
C SER A 403 -14.40 -24.55 1.45
N LYS A 404 -13.15 -24.56 1.85
CA LYS A 404 -12.11 -23.66 1.30
C LYS A 404 -11.75 -24.02 -0.15
N LEU A 405 -11.71 -25.30 -0.48
CA LEU A 405 -11.30 -25.77 -1.80
C LEU A 405 -12.44 -25.67 -2.81
N ASP A 406 -13.66 -25.96 -2.39
CA ASP A 406 -14.85 -25.99 -3.23
C ASP A 406 -15.76 -24.78 -2.94
N GLY A 407 -15.18 -23.61 -2.87
CA GLY A 407 -15.86 -22.37 -2.51
C GLY A 407 -16.58 -21.66 -3.68
N GLY A 408 -16.68 -22.28 -4.86
CA GLY A 408 -17.36 -21.72 -6.02
C GLY A 408 -16.50 -20.71 -6.79
N ILE A 409 -17.11 -19.62 -7.25
CA ILE A 409 -16.50 -18.59 -8.11
C ILE A 409 -15.25 -17.99 -7.46
N ALA A 410 -14.19 -17.85 -8.23
CA ALA A 410 -12.88 -17.43 -7.73
C ALA A 410 -12.38 -16.16 -8.39
N ILE A 411 -11.35 -15.55 -7.77
CA ILE A 411 -10.57 -14.45 -8.33
C ILE A 411 -9.72 -15.01 -9.49
N ASN A 412 -9.61 -14.24 -10.58
CA ASN A 412 -8.87 -14.61 -11.78
C ASN A 412 -7.65 -13.73 -12.07
N LYS A 413 -7.39 -12.74 -11.23
CA LYS A 413 -6.27 -11.79 -11.43
C LYS A 413 -4.91 -12.44 -11.20
N TRP A 414 -4.83 -13.42 -10.32
CA TRP A 414 -3.61 -14.11 -9.92
C TRP A 414 -3.71 -15.60 -10.25
N ASP A 415 -2.78 -16.12 -11.04
CA ASP A 415 -2.72 -17.54 -11.38
C ASP A 415 -1.27 -17.95 -11.64
N GLU A 416 -0.66 -18.64 -10.72
CA GLU A 416 0.73 -19.09 -10.85
C GLU A 416 0.94 -20.03 -12.04
N ASN A 417 -0.13 -20.65 -12.57
CA ASN A 417 -0.05 -21.46 -13.79
C ASN A 417 0.13 -20.63 -15.07
N ARG A 418 -0.10 -19.32 -15.00
CA ARG A 418 0.11 -18.39 -16.13
C ARG A 418 1.49 -17.72 -16.10
N MET A 419 2.34 -18.05 -15.13
CA MET A 419 3.66 -17.45 -15.03
C MET A 419 4.55 -17.81 -16.21
N ASN A 420 5.30 -16.81 -16.68
CA ASN A 420 6.24 -16.96 -17.76
C ASN A 420 7.57 -16.23 -17.37
N PRO A 421 8.67 -16.95 -17.13
CA PRO A 421 8.82 -18.41 -17.26
C PRO A 421 7.94 -19.19 -16.27
N PRO A 422 7.58 -20.44 -16.62
CA PRO A 422 6.74 -21.27 -15.75
C PRO A 422 7.31 -21.38 -14.33
N TYR A 423 6.42 -21.28 -13.36
CA TYR A 423 6.79 -21.39 -11.96
C TYR A 423 7.17 -22.84 -11.61
N THR A 424 8.38 -23.04 -11.13
CA THR A 424 8.95 -24.36 -10.88
C THR A 424 9.42 -24.61 -9.44
N THR A 425 9.22 -23.61 -8.57
CA THR A 425 9.64 -23.69 -7.17
C THR A 425 8.47 -24.03 -6.25
N SER A 426 8.71 -24.10 -4.96
CA SER A 426 7.64 -24.35 -3.99
C SER A 426 6.61 -23.24 -3.95
N GLN A 427 5.37 -23.56 -3.55
CA GLN A 427 4.31 -22.57 -3.37
C GLN A 427 4.71 -21.45 -2.41
N ARG A 428 4.05 -20.29 -2.51
CA ARG A 428 4.29 -19.09 -1.68
C ARG A 428 5.64 -18.43 -1.93
N THR A 429 6.26 -18.70 -3.06
CA THR A 429 7.54 -18.08 -3.45
C THR A 429 7.45 -17.41 -4.82
N SER A 430 6.25 -17.06 -5.22
CA SER A 430 5.99 -16.34 -6.47
C SER A 430 6.57 -14.92 -6.43
N GLY A 431 7.21 -14.52 -7.52
CA GLY A 431 7.74 -13.18 -7.72
C GLY A 431 6.73 -12.17 -8.28
N MET A 432 5.47 -12.53 -8.35
CA MET A 432 4.43 -11.59 -8.82
C MET A 432 4.31 -10.40 -7.88
N ASN A 433 4.41 -9.19 -8.41
CA ASN A 433 4.23 -7.97 -7.64
C ASN A 433 2.77 -7.75 -7.23
N TRP A 434 2.59 -6.99 -6.15
CA TRP A 434 1.27 -6.52 -5.72
C TRP A 434 1.04 -5.09 -6.21
N PRO A 435 0.12 -4.85 -7.16
CA PRO A 435 -0.20 -3.50 -7.63
C PRO A 435 -0.98 -2.76 -6.54
N VAL A 436 -0.43 -1.63 -6.11
CA VAL A 436 -1.05 -0.74 -5.11
C VAL A 436 -1.88 0.34 -5.78
N LEU A 437 -1.34 0.93 -6.84
CA LEU A 437 -2.01 1.97 -7.60
C LEU A 437 -1.76 1.79 -9.11
N ARG A 438 -2.85 1.78 -9.86
CA ARG A 438 -2.85 1.73 -11.32
C ARG A 438 -3.48 2.99 -11.91
N LEU A 439 -3.11 3.32 -13.15
CA LEU A 439 -3.64 4.49 -13.83
C LEU A 439 -5.16 4.46 -13.98
N ALA A 440 -5.76 3.26 -14.21
CA ALA A 440 -7.20 3.11 -14.27
C ALA A 440 -7.89 3.51 -12.96
N ASP A 441 -7.31 3.16 -11.83
CA ASP A 441 -7.81 3.49 -10.50
C ASP A 441 -7.74 5.00 -10.24
N LEU A 442 -6.63 5.63 -10.60
CA LEU A 442 -6.47 7.08 -10.53
C LEU A 442 -7.52 7.83 -11.38
N ILE A 443 -7.80 7.34 -12.60
CA ILE A 443 -8.83 7.91 -13.48
C ILE A 443 -10.22 7.79 -12.83
N LEU A 444 -10.52 6.65 -12.22
CA LEU A 444 -11.81 6.42 -11.56
C LEU A 444 -11.98 7.27 -10.29
N MET A 445 -10.94 7.43 -9.48
CA MET A 445 -10.96 8.34 -8.32
C MET A 445 -11.15 9.80 -8.75
N GLN A 446 -10.52 10.22 -9.85
CA GLN A 446 -10.74 11.56 -10.42
C GLN A 446 -12.18 11.74 -10.91
N ALA A 447 -12.78 10.70 -11.52
CA ALA A 447 -14.17 10.74 -11.95
C ALA A 447 -15.12 10.87 -10.76
N GLU A 448 -14.89 10.12 -9.69
CA GLU A 448 -15.68 10.20 -8.45
C GLU A 448 -15.66 11.61 -7.87
N VAL A 449 -14.49 12.20 -7.71
CA VAL A 449 -14.37 13.56 -7.17
C VAL A 449 -15.02 14.59 -8.06
N LYS A 450 -14.87 14.47 -9.38
CA LYS A 450 -15.54 15.37 -10.36
C LYS A 450 -17.05 15.29 -10.24
N ALA A 451 -17.61 14.10 -10.07
CA ALA A 451 -19.04 13.91 -9.86
C ALA A 451 -19.53 14.57 -8.56
N GLU A 452 -18.84 14.34 -7.46
CA GLU A 452 -19.16 14.92 -6.14
C GLU A 452 -19.04 16.46 -6.12
N LEU A 453 -18.19 17.04 -6.95
CA LEU A 453 -18.04 18.48 -7.13
C LEU A 453 -19.01 19.08 -8.18
N GLY A 454 -19.88 18.27 -8.78
CA GLY A 454 -20.87 18.70 -9.76
C GLY A 454 -20.33 18.89 -11.18
N ALA A 455 -19.10 18.43 -11.47
CA ALA A 455 -18.52 18.43 -12.81
C ALA A 455 -18.88 17.13 -13.58
N GLU A 456 -20.19 16.84 -13.66
CA GLU A 456 -20.75 15.59 -14.18
C GLU A 456 -20.24 15.23 -15.58
N GLY A 457 -20.18 16.21 -16.49
CA GLY A 457 -19.69 15.97 -17.86
C GLY A 457 -18.23 15.50 -17.92
N GLU A 458 -17.36 16.02 -17.05
CA GLU A 458 -15.95 15.59 -16.96
C GLU A 458 -15.87 14.20 -16.31
N ALA A 459 -16.67 13.94 -15.29
CA ALA A 459 -16.74 12.62 -14.65
C ALA A 459 -17.16 11.53 -15.64
N ILE A 460 -18.19 11.79 -16.45
CA ILE A 460 -18.68 10.89 -17.50
C ILE A 460 -17.56 10.61 -18.53
N GLN A 461 -16.80 11.60 -18.96
CA GLN A 461 -15.70 11.41 -19.92
C GLN A 461 -14.63 10.47 -19.34
N LEU A 462 -14.25 10.64 -18.07
CA LEU A 462 -13.27 9.79 -17.40
C LEU A 462 -13.79 8.35 -17.25
N LEU A 463 -15.05 8.19 -16.85
CA LEU A 463 -15.68 6.86 -16.75
C LEU A 463 -15.75 6.18 -18.11
N ASN A 464 -16.15 6.90 -19.17
CA ASN A 464 -16.24 6.35 -20.50
C ASN A 464 -14.88 5.93 -21.07
N GLN A 465 -13.79 6.59 -20.70
CA GLN A 465 -12.45 6.12 -21.06
C GLN A 465 -12.20 4.68 -20.58
N ILE A 466 -12.62 4.35 -19.36
CA ILE A 466 -12.47 2.99 -18.81
C ILE A 466 -13.51 2.04 -19.42
N ARG A 467 -14.74 2.50 -19.65
CA ARG A 467 -15.80 1.70 -20.28
C ARG A 467 -15.46 1.34 -21.73
N GLN A 468 -15.00 2.27 -22.54
CA GLN A 468 -14.57 2.01 -23.93
C GLN A 468 -13.45 0.96 -23.96
N ARG A 469 -12.50 0.99 -23.01
CA ARG A 469 -11.52 -0.08 -22.86
C ARG A 469 -12.18 -1.41 -22.50
N ALA A 470 -13.21 -1.40 -21.63
CA ALA A 470 -13.89 -2.60 -21.16
C ALA A 470 -14.71 -3.31 -22.25
N PHE A 471 -15.25 -2.56 -23.20
CA PHE A 471 -16.10 -3.07 -24.27
C PHE A 471 -15.42 -3.05 -25.65
N GLY A 472 -14.26 -2.40 -25.79
CA GLY A 472 -13.54 -2.23 -27.04
C GLY A 472 -14.18 -1.21 -28.00
N ASN A 473 -15.23 -0.53 -27.60
CA ASN A 473 -15.98 0.48 -28.37
C ASN A 473 -16.74 1.46 -27.48
N ALA A 474 -17.42 2.45 -28.07
CA ALA A 474 -18.18 3.48 -27.37
C ALA A 474 -19.69 3.17 -27.25
N GLU A 475 -20.15 1.98 -27.66
CA GLU A 475 -21.58 1.64 -27.63
C GLU A 475 -22.15 1.51 -26.23
N HIS A 476 -21.27 1.29 -25.23
CA HIS A 476 -21.62 1.19 -23.82
C HIS A 476 -21.28 2.46 -23.02
N ASP A 477 -21.06 3.58 -23.70
CA ASP A 477 -20.83 4.84 -23.03
C ASP A 477 -22.06 5.29 -22.23
N ILE A 478 -21.83 5.82 -21.02
CA ILE A 478 -22.88 6.45 -20.24
C ILE A 478 -23.01 7.92 -20.63
N SER A 479 -24.22 8.46 -20.52
CA SER A 479 -24.55 9.86 -20.81
C SER A 479 -25.00 10.64 -19.60
N CYS A 480 -25.23 10.00 -18.46
CA CYS A 480 -25.61 10.60 -17.18
C CYS A 480 -25.05 9.78 -16.01
N LEU A 481 -24.93 10.39 -14.84
CA LEU A 481 -24.57 9.76 -13.57
C LEU A 481 -25.80 9.57 -12.68
#